data_fca6d2311db6ea72772eee1f557ccaeb
#
_entry.id   fca6d2311db6ea72772eee1f557ccaeb
#
_cell.length_a   1.000
_cell.length_b   1.000
_cell.length_c   1.000
_cell.angle_alpha   90.00
_cell.angle_beta   90.00
_cell.angle_gamma   90.00
#
_symmetry.space_group_name_H-M   'P 1'
#
loop_
_entity.id
_entity.type
_entity.pdbx_description
1 polymer ?
#
loop_
_entity_poly.entity_id
_entity_poly.type
_entity_poly.pdbx_seq_one_letter_code
_entity_poly.pdbx_strand_id
1 'polypeptide(L)'
;MFEKVFKLKEKHTNVKTEVIAGLTTFLAMAYILGVNPLVLKDAGMDVSSVFLATAISAGFASILMGLLANYPVSLAAGMGVNALFAYTICGQMGMSWQAALAAVFVSGVIFVVISVTGIRKAIINAIPKQLKLAIGAGIGFFIAFVGLKNAGIIAGSEATFVTLGNFSTPSVLLAIFGILLTIAFVVKKVPAAVFVGM
;
A
#
# COMPACT_ATOMS: atom_id res chain seq x y z
N MET A 1 -14.71 -24.15 18.26
CA MET A 1 -14.85 -22.69 18.40
C MET A 1 -14.58 -21.97 17.07
N PHE A 2 -13.45 -22.21 16.41
CA PHE A 2 -13.08 -21.59 15.13
C PHE A 2 -14.08 -21.87 13.99
N GLU A 3 -14.65 -23.08 13.92
CA GLU A 3 -15.64 -23.45 12.91
C GLU A 3 -16.92 -22.62 12.98
N LYS A 4 -17.39 -22.27 14.20
CA LYS A 4 -18.59 -21.43 14.38
C LYS A 4 -18.39 -19.98 13.95
N VAL A 5 -17.17 -19.45 14.12
CA VAL A 5 -16.84 -18.05 13.81
C VAL A 5 -16.44 -17.89 12.34
N PHE A 6 -15.58 -18.78 11.83
CA PHE A 6 -14.95 -18.63 10.52
C PHE A 6 -15.54 -19.50 9.42
N LYS A 7 -16.51 -20.40 9.74
CA LYS A 7 -17.22 -21.27 8.77
C LYS A 7 -16.28 -21.99 7.80
N LEU A 8 -15.22 -22.58 8.33
CA LEU A 8 -14.11 -23.15 7.56
C LEU A 8 -14.57 -24.25 6.58
N LYS A 9 -15.51 -25.10 7.01
CA LYS A 9 -16.07 -26.18 6.16
C LYS A 9 -16.88 -25.62 5.00
N GLU A 10 -17.69 -24.58 5.25
CA GLU A 10 -18.51 -23.93 4.22
C GLU A 10 -17.61 -23.27 3.14
N LYS A 11 -16.41 -22.79 3.54
CA LYS A 11 -15.42 -22.17 2.66
C LYS A 11 -14.41 -23.17 2.07
N HIS A 12 -14.58 -24.47 2.30
CA HIS A 12 -13.65 -25.51 1.84
C HIS A 12 -12.19 -25.26 2.23
N THR A 13 -11.96 -24.73 3.44
CA THR A 13 -10.63 -24.38 3.94
C THR A 13 -10.38 -25.00 5.32
N ASN A 14 -9.18 -24.82 5.86
CA ASN A 14 -8.79 -25.29 7.19
C ASN A 14 -7.94 -24.23 7.91
N VAL A 15 -7.82 -24.37 9.23
CA VAL A 15 -7.08 -23.40 10.09
C VAL A 15 -5.65 -23.16 9.58
N LYS A 16 -4.94 -24.20 9.16
CA LYS A 16 -3.57 -24.10 8.68
C LYS A 16 -3.48 -23.25 7.40
N THR A 17 -4.39 -23.47 6.46
CA THR A 17 -4.44 -22.70 5.20
C THR A 17 -4.76 -21.24 5.47
N GLU A 18 -5.73 -20.95 6.34
CA GLU A 18 -6.11 -19.59 6.72
C GLU A 18 -4.96 -18.82 7.41
N VAL A 19 -4.25 -19.49 8.33
CA VAL A 19 -3.09 -18.90 9.02
C VAL A 19 -1.95 -18.63 8.02
N ILE A 20 -1.66 -19.57 7.12
CA ILE A 20 -0.63 -19.37 6.09
C ILE A 20 -1.03 -18.23 5.13
N ALA A 21 -2.29 -18.16 4.71
CA ALA A 21 -2.79 -17.09 3.86
C ALA A 21 -2.68 -15.72 4.54
N GLY A 22 -3.11 -15.61 5.80
CA GLY A 22 -2.98 -14.38 6.59
C GLY A 22 -1.52 -13.95 6.77
N LEU A 23 -0.64 -14.90 7.11
CA LEU A 23 0.79 -14.63 7.25
C LEU A 23 1.43 -14.19 5.93
N THR A 24 1.08 -14.84 4.82
CA THR A 24 1.59 -14.48 3.49
C THR A 24 1.18 -13.08 3.09
N THR A 25 -0.09 -12.70 3.31
CA THR A 25 -0.57 -11.34 3.01
C THR A 25 0.06 -10.30 3.94
N PHE A 26 0.26 -10.63 5.22
CA PHE A 26 0.98 -9.78 6.16
C PHE A 26 2.42 -9.53 5.71
N LEU A 27 3.17 -10.57 5.39
CA LEU A 27 4.56 -10.44 4.93
C LEU A 27 4.64 -9.64 3.62
N ALA A 28 3.70 -9.83 2.69
CA ALA A 28 3.63 -9.06 1.46
C ALA A 28 3.37 -7.56 1.69
N MET A 29 2.73 -7.20 2.81
CA MET A 29 2.38 -5.81 3.15
C MET A 29 3.28 -5.19 4.22
N ALA A 30 4.12 -5.97 4.90
CA ALA A 30 4.92 -5.50 6.03
C ALA A 30 5.87 -4.33 5.68
N TYR A 31 6.32 -4.25 4.42
CA TYR A 31 7.16 -3.16 3.93
C TYR A 31 6.52 -1.77 4.14
N ILE A 32 5.19 -1.69 4.17
CA ILE A 32 4.47 -0.43 4.34
C ILE A 32 4.77 0.25 5.68
N LEU A 33 5.07 -0.55 6.70
CA LEU A 33 5.47 -0.02 8.01
C LEU A 33 6.77 0.80 7.95
N GLY A 34 7.66 0.47 7.01
CA GLY A 34 8.86 1.26 6.75
C GLY A 34 8.64 2.38 5.74
N VAL A 35 8.01 2.07 4.60
CA VAL A 35 7.88 3.01 3.48
C VAL A 35 6.88 4.12 3.77
N ASN A 36 5.76 3.85 4.43
CA ASN A 36 4.76 4.87 4.74
C ASN A 36 5.28 6.03 5.59
N PRO A 37 6.01 5.78 6.71
CA PRO A 37 6.64 6.85 7.48
C PRO A 37 7.64 7.67 6.68
N LEU A 38 8.40 7.04 5.79
CA LEU A 38 9.37 7.73 4.94
C LEU A 38 8.71 8.68 3.95
N VAL A 39 7.61 8.27 3.33
CA VAL A 39 6.83 9.12 2.42
C VAL A 39 6.17 10.29 3.15
N LEU A 40 5.57 10.04 4.32
CA LEU A 40 4.88 11.08 5.08
C LEU A 40 5.84 12.02 5.84
N LYS A 41 7.09 11.61 6.05
CA LYS A 41 8.17 12.50 6.52
C LYS A 41 8.35 13.69 5.59
N ASP A 42 8.24 13.49 4.27
CA ASP A 42 8.37 14.57 3.28
C ASP A 42 7.25 15.62 3.41
N ALA A 43 6.12 15.27 4.04
CA ALA A 43 5.06 16.20 4.43
C ALA A 43 5.30 16.89 5.79
N GLY A 44 6.44 16.63 6.45
CA GLY A 44 6.77 17.20 7.76
C GLY A 44 6.21 16.43 8.96
N MET A 45 5.76 15.19 8.79
CA MET A 45 5.26 14.34 9.87
C MET A 45 6.41 13.59 10.57
N ASP A 46 6.25 13.35 11.89
CA ASP A 46 7.23 12.55 12.65
C ASP A 46 7.17 11.06 12.26
N VAL A 47 8.33 10.51 11.93
CA VAL A 47 8.48 9.12 11.44
C VAL A 47 7.96 8.09 12.46
N SER A 48 8.29 8.28 13.74
CA SER A 48 7.90 7.34 14.81
C SER A 48 6.40 7.34 15.04
N SER A 49 5.79 8.52 15.05
CA SER A 49 4.34 8.69 15.20
C SER A 49 3.58 8.09 14.02
N VAL A 50 4.06 8.29 12.79
CA VAL A 50 3.46 7.71 11.58
C VAL A 50 3.62 6.18 11.57
N PHE A 51 4.76 5.66 11.98
CA PHE A 51 4.97 4.21 12.12
C PHE A 51 3.95 3.58 13.06
N LEU A 52 3.81 4.13 14.27
CA LEU A 52 2.86 3.64 15.28
C LEU A 52 1.42 3.74 14.78
N ALA A 53 1.03 4.88 14.21
CA ALA A 53 -0.31 5.08 13.66
C ALA A 53 -0.60 4.09 12.52
N THR A 54 0.35 3.85 11.64
CA THR A 54 0.23 2.88 10.54
C THR A 54 0.09 1.46 11.08
N ALA A 55 0.91 1.07 12.05
CA ALA A 55 0.87 -0.28 12.65
C ALA A 55 -0.46 -0.54 13.36
N ILE A 56 -0.91 0.41 14.18
CA ILE A 56 -2.16 0.28 14.94
C ILE A 56 -3.37 0.26 14.00
N SER A 57 -3.45 1.17 13.03
CA SER A 57 -4.59 1.25 12.11
C SER A 57 -4.64 0.04 11.18
N ALA A 58 -3.51 -0.42 10.65
CA ALA A 58 -3.42 -1.63 9.82
C ALA A 58 -3.77 -2.89 10.61
N GLY A 59 -3.28 -3.01 11.84
CA GLY A 59 -3.61 -4.12 12.73
C GLY A 59 -5.10 -4.17 13.07
N PHE A 60 -5.68 -3.04 13.46
CA PHE A 60 -7.11 -2.93 13.76
C PHE A 60 -7.97 -3.26 12.53
N ALA A 61 -7.66 -2.69 11.37
CA ALA A 61 -8.37 -2.96 10.12
C ALA A 61 -8.27 -4.43 9.70
N SER A 62 -7.09 -5.06 9.87
CA SER A 62 -6.89 -6.48 9.55
C SER A 62 -7.68 -7.40 10.49
N ILE A 63 -7.75 -7.08 11.78
CA ILE A 63 -8.57 -7.81 12.75
C ILE A 63 -10.06 -7.70 12.38
N LEU A 64 -10.54 -6.49 12.06
CA LEU A 64 -11.92 -6.29 11.60
C LEU A 64 -12.21 -7.05 10.31
N MET A 65 -11.28 -7.08 9.35
CA MET A 65 -11.39 -7.84 8.12
C MET A 65 -11.56 -9.35 8.41
N GLY A 66 -10.74 -9.89 9.32
CA GLY A 66 -10.84 -11.29 9.73
C GLY A 66 -12.15 -11.61 10.44
N LEU A 67 -12.60 -10.77 11.37
CA LEU A 67 -13.77 -11.03 12.20
C LEU A 67 -15.10 -10.73 11.49
N LEU A 68 -15.19 -9.60 10.78
CA LEU A 68 -16.44 -9.16 10.14
C LEU A 68 -16.61 -9.68 8.72
N ALA A 69 -15.58 -9.60 7.90
CA ALA A 69 -15.62 -10.05 6.52
C ALA A 69 -15.24 -11.53 6.37
N ASN A 70 -14.62 -12.11 7.39
CA ASN A 70 -14.17 -13.52 7.40
C ASN A 70 -13.25 -13.84 6.21
N TYR A 71 -12.26 -12.95 5.97
CA TYR A 71 -11.21 -13.14 4.98
C TYR A 71 -9.83 -13.07 5.65
N PRO A 72 -8.90 -14.02 5.37
CA PRO A 72 -7.54 -14.03 5.91
C PRO A 72 -6.62 -13.08 5.13
N VAL A 73 -7.01 -11.81 5.04
CA VAL A 73 -6.28 -10.79 4.27
C VAL A 73 -5.88 -9.64 5.19
N SER A 74 -4.58 -9.35 5.22
CA SER A 74 -4.07 -8.17 5.92
C SER A 74 -4.40 -6.90 5.14
N LEU A 75 -4.75 -5.84 5.85
CA LEU A 75 -5.03 -4.52 5.30
C LEU A 75 -3.94 -3.53 5.70
N ALA A 76 -3.61 -2.62 4.81
CA ALA A 76 -2.65 -1.56 5.05
C ALA A 76 -2.99 -0.29 4.27
N ALA A 77 -2.30 0.81 4.58
CA ALA A 77 -2.49 2.10 3.92
C ALA A 77 -2.18 2.03 2.42
N GLY A 78 -2.95 2.75 1.61
CA GLY A 78 -2.75 2.84 0.15
C GLY A 78 -1.65 3.84 -0.20
N MET A 79 -0.51 3.37 -0.72
CA MET A 79 0.65 4.21 -1.03
C MET A 79 0.37 5.32 -2.04
N GLY A 80 -0.52 5.08 -3.02
CA GLY A 80 -0.87 6.10 -4.03
C GLY A 80 -1.49 7.36 -3.41
N VAL A 81 -2.40 7.18 -2.45
CA VAL A 81 -3.04 8.30 -1.73
C VAL A 81 -2.03 9.01 -0.83
N ASN A 82 -1.13 8.29 -0.19
CA ASN A 82 -0.11 8.85 0.68
C ASN A 82 0.88 9.70 -0.09
N ALA A 83 1.26 9.29 -1.30
CA ALA A 83 2.11 10.10 -2.17
C ALA A 83 1.40 11.37 -2.66
N LEU A 84 0.11 11.29 -3.03
CA LEU A 84 -0.72 12.45 -3.33
C LEU A 84 -0.76 13.41 -2.14
N PHE A 85 -0.96 12.90 -0.93
CA PHE A 85 -0.96 13.67 0.30
C PHE A 85 0.37 14.41 0.50
N ALA A 86 1.49 13.67 0.48
CA ALA A 86 2.80 14.21 0.81
C ALA A 86 3.31 15.18 -0.27
N TYR A 87 3.25 14.77 -1.54
CA TYR A 87 3.90 15.54 -2.61
C TYR A 87 2.99 16.59 -3.24
N THR A 88 1.69 16.29 -3.41
CA THR A 88 0.78 17.25 -4.05
C THR A 88 0.16 18.18 -3.02
N ILE A 89 -0.51 17.64 -2.01
CA ILE A 89 -1.28 18.48 -1.08
C ILE A 89 -0.33 19.27 -0.15
N CYS A 90 0.60 18.59 0.51
CA CYS A 90 1.53 19.27 1.41
C CYS A 90 2.68 19.94 0.66
N GLY A 91 3.25 19.27 -0.36
CA GLY A 91 4.41 19.80 -1.08
C GLY A 91 4.07 20.91 -2.06
N GLN A 92 3.21 20.65 -3.07
CA GLN A 92 2.91 21.62 -4.13
C GLN A 92 1.89 22.67 -3.72
N MET A 93 0.82 22.28 -3.02
CA MET A 93 -0.22 23.22 -2.57
C MET A 93 0.16 23.95 -1.26
N GLY A 94 1.25 23.56 -0.60
CA GLY A 94 1.76 24.20 0.60
C GLY A 94 0.85 24.06 1.82
N MET A 95 -0.08 23.12 1.83
CA MET A 95 -0.96 22.91 2.99
C MET A 95 -0.20 22.25 4.14
N SER A 96 -0.47 22.69 5.36
CA SER A 96 0.06 22.00 6.54
C SER A 96 -0.50 20.56 6.61
N TRP A 97 0.32 19.62 7.06
CA TRP A 97 -0.10 18.22 7.17
C TRP A 97 -1.30 18.02 8.10
N GLN A 98 -1.48 18.90 9.11
CA GLN A 98 -2.62 18.88 10.03
C GLN A 98 -3.92 19.21 9.29
N ALA A 99 -3.92 20.25 8.46
CA ALA A 99 -5.10 20.64 7.68
C ALA A 99 -5.41 19.57 6.61
N ALA A 100 -4.38 19.02 5.97
CA ALA A 100 -4.53 17.93 5.02
C ALA A 100 -5.10 16.66 5.69
N LEU A 101 -4.65 16.29 6.89
CA LEU A 101 -5.23 15.17 7.65
C LEU A 101 -6.69 15.41 8.05
N ALA A 102 -7.06 16.62 8.40
CA ALA A 102 -8.46 16.96 8.67
C ALA A 102 -9.33 16.73 7.42
N ALA A 103 -8.85 17.13 6.24
CA ALA A 103 -9.55 16.86 4.98
C ALA A 103 -9.66 15.35 4.68
N VAL A 104 -8.61 14.59 4.95
CA VAL A 104 -8.63 13.11 4.82
C VAL A 104 -9.63 12.49 5.77
N PHE A 105 -9.71 12.97 7.01
CA PHE A 105 -10.69 12.48 7.99
C PHE A 105 -12.14 12.74 7.53
N VAL A 106 -12.44 13.95 7.08
CA VAL A 106 -13.77 14.31 6.54
C VAL A 106 -14.10 13.42 5.32
N SER A 107 -13.14 13.25 4.39
CA SER A 107 -13.29 12.36 3.25
C SER A 107 -13.57 10.92 3.67
N GLY A 108 -12.90 10.43 4.71
CA GLY A 108 -13.12 9.11 5.28
C GLY A 108 -14.54 8.93 5.84
N VAL A 109 -15.05 9.92 6.56
CA VAL A 109 -16.43 9.92 7.08
C VAL A 109 -17.43 9.88 5.93
N ILE A 110 -17.26 10.74 4.93
CA ILE A 110 -18.11 10.76 3.72
C ILE A 110 -18.07 9.38 3.02
N PHE A 111 -16.87 8.78 2.90
CA PHE A 111 -16.72 7.47 2.29
C PHE A 111 -17.46 6.37 3.05
N VAL A 112 -17.45 6.39 4.38
CA VAL A 112 -18.22 5.44 5.21
C VAL A 112 -19.72 5.62 4.94
N VAL A 113 -20.25 6.85 4.93
CA VAL A 113 -21.66 7.14 4.63
C VAL A 113 -22.03 6.60 3.23
N ILE A 114 -21.23 6.89 2.22
CA ILE A 114 -21.44 6.39 0.84
C ILE A 114 -21.41 4.85 0.79
N SER A 115 -20.55 4.22 1.57
CA SER A 115 -20.43 2.77 1.61
C SER A 115 -21.64 2.09 2.24
N VAL A 116 -22.17 2.66 3.33
CA VAL A 116 -23.36 2.14 4.03
C VAL A 116 -24.64 2.33 3.20
N THR A 117 -24.76 3.43 2.48
CA THR A 117 -25.93 3.71 1.63
C THR A 117 -25.99 2.90 0.33
N GLY A 118 -24.94 2.12 0.04
CA GLY A 118 -24.88 1.32 -1.19
C GLY A 118 -24.54 2.10 -2.47
N ILE A 119 -24.42 3.41 -2.40
CA ILE A 119 -24.04 4.30 -3.51
C ILE A 119 -22.68 3.88 -4.10
N ARG A 120 -21.76 3.45 -3.25
CA ARG A 120 -20.46 2.91 -3.67
C ARG A 120 -20.58 1.79 -4.70
N LYS A 121 -21.53 0.86 -4.50
CA LYS A 121 -21.75 -0.25 -5.43
C LYS A 121 -22.25 0.25 -6.79
N ALA A 122 -23.13 1.25 -6.79
CA ALA A 122 -23.62 1.88 -8.01
C ALA A 122 -22.50 2.58 -8.78
N ILE A 123 -21.65 3.38 -8.08
CA ILE A 123 -20.48 4.04 -8.67
C ILE A 123 -19.52 3.03 -9.29
N ILE A 124 -19.16 1.98 -8.54
CA ILE A 124 -18.21 0.96 -9.03
C ILE A 124 -18.79 0.22 -10.25
N ASN A 125 -20.09 -0.06 -10.28
CA ASN A 125 -20.73 -0.73 -11.40
C ASN A 125 -20.86 0.18 -12.64
N ALA A 126 -20.95 1.49 -12.45
CA ALA A 126 -21.00 2.46 -13.54
C ALA A 126 -19.64 2.61 -14.27
N ILE A 127 -18.51 2.26 -13.62
CA ILE A 127 -17.19 2.35 -14.23
C ILE A 127 -16.98 1.19 -15.21
N PRO A 128 -16.67 1.45 -16.50
CA PRO A 128 -16.38 0.42 -17.49
C PRO A 128 -15.24 -0.50 -17.05
N LYS A 129 -15.31 -1.77 -17.44
CA LYS A 129 -14.31 -2.78 -17.04
C LYS A 129 -12.89 -2.41 -17.49
N GLN A 130 -12.74 -1.84 -18.70
CA GLN A 130 -11.47 -1.38 -19.25
C GLN A 130 -10.85 -0.29 -18.37
N LEU A 131 -11.67 0.67 -17.90
CA LEU A 131 -11.20 1.75 -17.04
C LEU A 131 -10.75 1.22 -15.66
N LYS A 132 -11.44 0.23 -15.10
CA LYS A 132 -11.00 -0.42 -13.85
C LYS A 132 -9.62 -1.07 -13.99
N LEU A 133 -9.37 -1.73 -15.12
CA LEU A 133 -8.07 -2.33 -15.41
C LEU A 133 -6.99 -1.27 -15.62
N ALA A 134 -7.30 -0.20 -16.34
CA ALA A 134 -6.38 0.92 -16.56
C ALA A 134 -6.01 1.63 -15.25
N ILE A 135 -6.97 1.84 -14.34
CA ILE A 135 -6.70 2.41 -13.02
C ILE A 135 -5.73 1.51 -12.23
N GLY A 136 -5.96 0.20 -12.24
CA GLY A 136 -5.06 -0.76 -11.57
C GLY A 136 -3.64 -0.71 -12.12
N ALA A 137 -3.50 -0.70 -13.44
CA ALA A 137 -2.19 -0.57 -14.10
C ALA A 137 -1.52 0.77 -13.77
N GLY A 138 -2.28 1.89 -13.83
CA GLY A 138 -1.77 3.22 -13.49
C GLY A 138 -1.25 3.32 -12.05
N ILE A 139 -1.98 2.75 -11.08
CA ILE A 139 -1.53 2.68 -9.70
C ILE A 139 -0.24 1.86 -9.58
N GLY A 140 -0.15 0.73 -10.28
CA GLY A 140 1.05 -0.10 -10.28
C GLY A 140 2.28 0.64 -10.83
N PHE A 141 2.15 1.33 -11.96
CA PHE A 141 3.23 2.15 -12.53
C PHE A 141 3.62 3.32 -11.63
N PHE A 142 2.65 3.96 -10.99
CA PHE A 142 2.92 5.04 -10.05
C PHE A 142 3.73 4.56 -8.84
N ILE A 143 3.36 3.42 -8.24
CA ILE A 143 4.10 2.84 -7.11
C ILE A 143 5.51 2.45 -7.55
N ALA A 144 5.67 1.84 -8.73
CA ALA A 144 6.97 1.51 -9.28
C ALA A 144 7.85 2.76 -9.48
N PHE A 145 7.29 3.82 -10.03
CA PHE A 145 7.99 5.10 -10.22
C PHE A 145 8.47 5.71 -8.89
N VAL A 146 7.58 5.76 -7.88
CA VAL A 146 7.94 6.24 -6.54
C VAL A 146 9.03 5.38 -5.91
N GLY A 147 8.94 4.06 -6.07
CA GLY A 147 9.97 3.12 -5.61
C GLY A 147 11.34 3.38 -6.26
N LEU A 148 11.38 3.54 -7.58
CA LEU A 148 12.60 3.82 -8.35
C LEU A 148 13.20 5.19 -7.97
N LYS A 149 12.36 6.20 -7.71
CA LYS A 149 12.79 7.52 -7.23
C LYS A 149 13.43 7.42 -5.84
N ASN A 150 12.75 6.74 -4.90
CA ASN A 150 13.26 6.58 -3.53
C ASN A 150 14.54 5.75 -3.47
N ALA A 151 14.69 4.78 -4.38
CA ALA A 151 15.91 4.00 -4.55
C ALA A 151 17.08 4.79 -5.19
N GLY A 152 16.80 5.99 -5.71
CA GLY A 152 17.80 6.80 -6.41
C GLY A 152 18.14 6.32 -7.83
N ILE A 153 17.36 5.39 -8.37
CA ILE A 153 17.52 4.91 -9.75
C ILE A 153 17.00 5.97 -10.74
N ILE A 154 15.97 6.70 -10.34
CA ILE A 154 15.44 7.87 -11.05
C ILE A 154 15.71 9.10 -10.22
N ALA A 155 16.23 10.14 -10.86
CA ALA A 155 16.49 11.46 -10.28
C ALA A 155 15.71 12.56 -11.01
N GLY A 156 15.52 13.70 -10.36
CA GLY A 156 14.92 14.88 -11.01
C GLY A 156 15.89 15.54 -11.98
N SER A 157 15.36 16.11 -13.07
CA SER A 157 16.11 16.89 -14.05
C SER A 157 15.27 18.09 -14.47
N GLU A 158 15.89 19.27 -14.52
CA GLU A 158 15.22 20.50 -14.97
C GLU A 158 14.85 20.43 -16.47
N ALA A 159 15.65 19.72 -17.26
CA ALA A 159 15.45 19.63 -18.71
C ALA A 159 14.39 18.60 -19.13
N THR A 160 14.32 17.45 -18.44
CA THR A 160 13.49 16.30 -18.84
C THR A 160 12.55 15.81 -17.73
N PHE A 161 12.44 16.59 -16.64
CA PHE A 161 11.73 16.26 -15.40
C PHE A 161 12.29 15.03 -14.66
N VAL A 162 12.76 14.03 -15.38
CA VAL A 162 13.38 12.81 -14.85
C VAL A 162 14.62 12.42 -15.64
N THR A 163 15.61 11.91 -14.94
CA THR A 163 16.85 11.35 -15.51
C THR A 163 17.25 10.10 -14.74
N LEU A 164 18.22 9.38 -15.27
CA LEU A 164 18.84 8.28 -14.53
C LEU A 164 19.66 8.82 -13.36
N GLY A 165 19.55 8.15 -12.22
CA GLY A 165 20.36 8.44 -11.05
C GLY A 165 21.82 8.02 -11.21
N ASN A 166 22.60 8.21 -10.14
CA ASN A 166 24.00 7.82 -10.15
C ASN A 166 24.16 6.32 -9.82
N PHE A 167 24.41 5.52 -10.85
CA PHE A 167 24.61 4.07 -10.72
C PHE A 167 25.93 3.68 -10.04
N SER A 168 26.82 4.61 -9.77
CA SER A 168 28.06 4.33 -9.02
C SER A 168 27.85 4.30 -7.50
N THR A 169 26.67 4.70 -7.02
CA THR A 169 26.37 4.65 -5.58
C THR A 169 25.99 3.23 -5.13
N PRO A 170 26.61 2.72 -4.04
CA PRO A 170 26.35 1.37 -3.54
C PRO A 170 24.87 1.11 -3.22
N SER A 171 24.13 2.13 -2.76
CA SER A 171 22.70 2.02 -2.45
C SER A 171 21.84 1.76 -3.71
N VAL A 172 22.17 2.41 -4.83
CA VAL A 172 21.47 2.22 -6.12
C VAL A 172 21.75 0.83 -6.67
N LEU A 173 23.01 0.38 -6.61
CA LEU A 173 23.38 -0.98 -7.05
C LEU A 173 22.69 -2.05 -6.21
N LEU A 174 22.62 -1.86 -4.88
CA LEU A 174 21.91 -2.76 -3.99
C LEU A 174 20.40 -2.81 -4.31
N ALA A 175 19.81 -1.66 -4.57
CA ALA A 175 18.39 -1.57 -4.94
C ALA A 175 18.10 -2.29 -6.27
N ILE A 176 18.96 -2.12 -7.28
CA ILE A 176 18.83 -2.84 -8.56
C ILE A 176 18.96 -4.35 -8.35
N PHE A 177 19.95 -4.78 -7.57
CA PHE A 177 20.11 -6.18 -7.22
C PHE A 177 18.87 -6.75 -6.51
N GLY A 178 18.33 -6.03 -5.51
CA GLY A 178 17.12 -6.40 -4.80
C GLY A 178 15.91 -6.53 -5.72
N ILE A 179 15.72 -5.59 -6.66
CA ILE A 179 14.65 -5.65 -7.66
C ILE A 179 14.78 -6.90 -8.54
N LEU A 180 15.97 -7.16 -9.08
CA LEU A 180 16.21 -8.33 -9.93
C LEU A 180 16.00 -9.64 -9.18
N LEU A 181 16.46 -9.71 -7.94
CA LEU A 181 16.28 -10.87 -7.06
C LEU A 181 14.79 -11.09 -6.75
N THR A 182 14.06 -10.03 -6.43
CA THR A 182 12.61 -10.09 -6.18
C THR A 182 11.86 -10.59 -7.42
N ILE A 183 12.19 -10.08 -8.60
CA ILE A 183 11.58 -10.54 -9.86
C ILE A 183 11.87 -12.03 -10.08
N ALA A 184 13.11 -12.48 -9.86
CA ALA A 184 13.47 -13.89 -9.99
C ALA A 184 12.68 -14.78 -9.01
N PHE A 185 12.47 -14.33 -7.77
CA PHE A 185 11.67 -15.08 -6.79
C PHE A 185 10.20 -15.11 -7.15
N VAL A 186 9.63 -14.01 -7.63
CA VAL A 186 8.23 -13.94 -8.10
C VAL A 186 8.02 -14.91 -9.28
N VAL A 187 8.93 -14.90 -10.26
CA VAL A 187 8.85 -15.82 -11.41
C VAL A 187 8.95 -17.27 -10.97
N LYS A 188 9.81 -17.57 -10.00
CA LYS A 188 9.94 -18.91 -9.40
C LYS A 188 8.82 -19.27 -8.42
N LYS A 189 7.83 -18.39 -8.22
CA LYS A 189 6.71 -18.57 -7.28
C LYS A 189 7.15 -18.91 -5.86
N VAL A 190 8.25 -18.31 -5.39
CA VAL A 190 8.73 -18.46 -4.01
C VAL A 190 7.71 -17.81 -3.06
N PRO A 191 7.30 -18.49 -1.99
CA PRO A 191 6.43 -17.89 -0.99
C PRO A 191 7.06 -16.62 -0.39
N ALA A 192 6.26 -15.57 -0.20
CA ALA A 192 6.72 -14.29 0.34
C ALA A 192 7.91 -13.65 -0.45
N ALA A 193 7.98 -13.88 -1.77
CA ALA A 193 9.05 -13.41 -2.64
C ALA A 193 9.40 -11.92 -2.46
N VAL A 194 8.38 -11.07 -2.32
CA VAL A 194 8.55 -9.62 -2.12
C VAL A 194 9.26 -9.33 -0.80
N PHE A 195 8.88 -10.01 0.29
CA PHE A 195 9.48 -9.83 1.61
C PHE A 195 10.94 -10.32 1.65
N VAL A 196 11.23 -11.44 0.98
CA VAL A 196 12.61 -12.00 0.93
C VAL A 196 13.53 -11.13 0.06
N GLY A 197 12.98 -10.41 -0.92
CA GLY A 197 13.75 -9.52 -1.82
C GLY A 197 13.97 -8.10 -1.27
N MET A 198 13.38 -7.76 -0.14
CA MET A 198 13.58 -6.49 0.58
C MET A 198 14.77 -6.56 1.52
#